data_cb66ee39e79f44105658b6cecb16b4be
#
_entry.id   cb66ee39e79f44105658b6cecb16b4be
#
_cell.length_a   1.000
_cell.length_b   1.000
_cell.length_c   1.000
_cell.angle_alpha   90.00
_cell.angle_beta   90.00
_cell.angle_gamma   90.00
#
_symmetry.space_group_name_H-M   'P 1'
#
loop_
_entity.id
_entity.type
_entity.pdbx_description
1 polymer ?
#
loop_
_entity_poly.entity_id
_entity_poly.type
_entity_poly.pdbx_seq_one_letter_code
_entity_poly.pdbx_strand_id
1 'polypeptide(L)'
;MEIVLYKPEIAGNVGACIRLSANTGLALNLIKPFGFSFQENKIRRAGLDYHDLASVSIFENWNNFYSENKDKKICFLSVKGSQNIWDANLNEYDYMIFGPESVGLPDDILALQYETLSIPMNDNSRSINLANAVSIVSYEFLRQNYKN
;
A
#
# COMPACT_ATOMS: atom_id res chain seq x y z
N MET A 1 3.64 8.71 6.85
CA MET A 1 3.71 7.44 6.09
C MET A 1 2.80 7.53 4.88
N GLU A 2 3.25 7.09 3.72
CA GLU A 2 2.47 6.98 2.49
C GLU A 2 2.29 5.51 2.10
N ILE A 3 1.19 5.22 1.40
CA ILE A 3 0.86 3.87 0.93
C ILE A 3 1.38 3.69 -0.49
N VAL A 4 1.99 2.54 -0.77
CA VAL A 4 2.47 2.18 -2.11
C VAL A 4 1.91 0.82 -2.51
N LEU A 5 1.22 0.75 -3.64
CA LEU A 5 0.76 -0.50 -4.24
C LEU A 5 1.68 -0.86 -5.41
N TYR A 6 2.44 -1.94 -5.25
CA TYR A 6 3.33 -2.45 -6.28
C TYR A 6 2.57 -3.37 -7.22
N LYS A 7 2.39 -2.96 -8.47
CA LYS A 7 1.73 -3.71 -9.54
C LYS A 7 0.37 -4.30 -9.14
N PRO A 8 -0.57 -3.49 -8.63
CA PRO A 8 -1.88 -4.00 -8.21
C PRO A 8 -2.64 -4.59 -9.39
N GLU A 9 -3.38 -5.69 -9.15
CA GLU A 9 -4.02 -6.51 -10.18
C GLU A 9 -5.53 -6.26 -10.30
N ILE A 10 -6.18 -5.82 -9.23
CA ILE A 10 -7.65 -5.72 -9.13
C ILE A 10 -8.07 -4.26 -9.01
N ALA A 11 -8.77 -3.74 -10.03
CA ALA A 11 -9.25 -2.35 -10.06
C ALA A 11 -10.12 -1.98 -8.85
N GLY A 12 -10.95 -2.90 -8.36
CA GLY A 12 -11.80 -2.69 -7.18
C GLY A 12 -11.00 -2.42 -5.90
N ASN A 13 -9.87 -3.12 -5.71
CA ASN A 13 -8.98 -2.89 -4.57
C ASN A 13 -8.34 -1.51 -4.65
N VAL A 14 -7.85 -1.12 -5.83
CA VAL A 14 -7.27 0.21 -6.05
C VAL A 14 -8.30 1.31 -5.79
N GLY A 15 -9.54 1.13 -6.29
CA GLY A 15 -10.64 2.07 -6.03
C GLY A 15 -10.94 2.23 -4.54
N ALA A 16 -10.94 1.13 -3.77
CA ALA A 16 -11.12 1.16 -2.32
C ALA A 16 -9.95 1.89 -1.61
N CYS A 17 -8.69 1.66 -2.06
CA CYS A 17 -7.52 2.33 -1.52
C CYS A 17 -7.51 3.84 -1.84
N ILE A 18 -7.97 4.26 -3.03
CA ILE A 18 -8.12 5.67 -3.36
C ILE A 18 -9.11 6.36 -2.41
N ARG A 19 -10.26 5.74 -2.16
CA ARG A 19 -11.24 6.28 -1.19
C ARG A 19 -10.68 6.31 0.23
N LEU A 20 -9.94 5.28 0.62
CA LEU A 20 -9.27 5.25 1.92
C LEU A 20 -8.26 6.40 2.05
N SER A 21 -7.45 6.64 1.02
CA SER A 21 -6.49 7.74 0.94
C SER A 21 -7.19 9.08 1.16
N ALA A 22 -8.29 9.35 0.46
CA ALA A 22 -9.10 10.55 0.64
C ALA A 22 -9.65 10.70 2.07
N ASN A 23 -10.09 9.60 2.68
CA ASN A 23 -10.65 9.63 4.04
C ASN A 23 -9.60 9.78 5.14
N THR A 24 -8.40 9.27 4.92
CA THR A 24 -7.31 9.24 5.92
C THR A 24 -6.32 10.38 5.78
N GLY A 25 -6.29 11.02 4.60
CA GLY A 25 -5.28 12.01 4.23
C GLY A 25 -3.89 11.40 3.91
N LEU A 26 -3.78 10.07 3.87
CA LEU A 26 -2.54 9.38 3.49
C LEU A 26 -2.40 9.37 1.97
N ALA A 27 -1.26 9.77 1.44
CA ALA A 27 -0.99 9.71 0.01
C ALA A 27 -0.90 8.25 -0.48
N LEU A 28 -1.37 8.00 -1.70
CA LEU A 28 -1.36 6.70 -2.36
C LEU A 28 -0.49 6.74 -3.61
N ASN A 29 0.48 5.85 -3.67
CA ASN A 29 1.40 5.70 -4.79
C ASN A 29 1.13 4.36 -5.50
N LEU A 30 0.95 4.39 -6.82
CA LEU A 30 0.68 3.21 -7.63
C LEU A 30 1.86 2.96 -8.58
N ILE A 31 2.43 1.77 -8.53
CA ILE A 31 3.56 1.37 -9.40
C ILE A 31 3.05 0.41 -10.47
N LYS A 32 3.22 0.77 -11.75
CA LYS A 32 2.86 -0.06 -12.90
C LYS A 32 3.82 -1.28 -13.07
N PRO A 33 3.41 -2.30 -13.89
CA PRO A 33 2.13 -2.38 -14.62
C PRO A 33 0.97 -2.77 -13.72
N PHE A 34 -0.25 -2.38 -14.12
CA PHE A 34 -1.48 -2.80 -13.46
C PHE A 34 -2.08 -4.02 -14.15
N GLY A 35 -2.73 -4.93 -13.40
CA GLY A 35 -3.49 -6.04 -13.95
C GLY A 35 -4.80 -5.65 -14.63
N PHE A 36 -5.09 -4.34 -14.74
CA PHE A 36 -6.32 -3.76 -15.30
C PHE A 36 -6.01 -2.49 -16.08
N SER A 37 -6.97 -2.06 -16.91
CA SER A 37 -6.89 -0.75 -17.59
C SER A 37 -7.27 0.36 -16.60
N PHE A 38 -6.28 1.18 -16.24
CA PHE A 38 -6.50 2.36 -15.42
C PHE A 38 -7.13 3.46 -16.27
N GLN A 39 -8.45 3.58 -16.20
CA GLN A 39 -9.20 4.63 -16.88
C GLN A 39 -9.88 5.49 -15.81
N GLU A 40 -9.52 6.76 -15.72
CA GLU A 40 -10.13 7.72 -14.78
C GLU A 40 -11.67 7.73 -14.87
N ASN A 41 -12.22 7.56 -16.07
CA ASN A 41 -13.66 7.49 -16.29
C ASN A 41 -14.33 6.27 -15.62
N LYS A 42 -13.61 5.15 -15.46
CA LYS A 42 -14.13 3.97 -14.76
C LYS A 42 -13.99 4.10 -13.25
N ILE A 43 -12.96 4.79 -12.79
CA ILE A 43 -12.75 5.12 -11.38
C ILE A 43 -13.87 6.06 -10.91
N ARG A 44 -14.26 7.05 -11.72
CA ARG A 44 -15.41 7.93 -11.46
C ARG A 44 -16.74 7.18 -11.36
N ARG A 45 -16.96 6.15 -12.18
CA ARG A 45 -18.17 5.30 -12.09
C ARG A 45 -18.24 4.49 -10.79
N ALA A 46 -17.11 4.29 -10.11
CA ALA A 46 -17.05 3.69 -8.77
C ALA A 46 -17.37 4.71 -7.65
N GLY A 47 -17.81 5.93 -7.99
CA GLY A 47 -18.20 6.96 -7.03
C GLY A 47 -17.02 7.67 -6.39
N LEU A 48 -15.88 7.76 -7.09
CA LEU A 48 -14.72 8.53 -6.67
C LEU A 48 -14.73 9.91 -7.35
N ASP A 49 -14.61 10.95 -6.57
CA ASP A 49 -14.57 12.34 -7.03
C ASP A 49 -13.15 12.78 -7.39
N TYR A 50 -13.00 13.96 -8.04
CA TYR A 50 -11.70 14.56 -8.34
C TYR A 50 -10.82 14.77 -7.08
N HIS A 51 -11.44 15.06 -5.95
CA HIS A 51 -10.74 15.23 -4.69
C HIS A 51 -10.10 13.94 -4.20
N ASP A 52 -10.72 12.78 -4.46
CA ASP A 52 -10.20 11.46 -4.08
C ASP A 52 -8.90 11.14 -4.82
N LEU A 53 -8.72 11.67 -6.03
CA LEU A 53 -7.52 11.45 -6.86
C LEU A 53 -6.38 12.44 -6.58
N ALA A 54 -6.61 13.49 -5.83
CA ALA A 54 -5.62 14.55 -5.58
C ALA A 54 -4.36 14.04 -4.83
N SER A 55 -4.50 12.95 -4.09
CA SER A 55 -3.41 12.34 -3.31
C SER A 55 -2.87 11.05 -3.95
N VAL A 56 -3.14 10.82 -5.25
CA VAL A 56 -2.70 9.61 -5.97
C VAL A 56 -1.58 9.95 -6.94
N SER A 57 -0.43 9.29 -6.78
CA SER A 57 0.70 9.35 -7.70
C SER A 57 0.86 8.04 -8.46
N ILE A 58 1.29 8.09 -9.73
CA ILE A 58 1.51 6.90 -10.56
C ILE A 58 2.94 6.88 -11.07
N PHE A 59 3.65 5.79 -10.83
CA PHE A 59 5.01 5.54 -11.30
C PHE A 59 5.02 4.47 -12.39
N GLU A 60 5.82 4.68 -13.43
CA GLU A 60 5.89 3.75 -14.57
C GLU A 60 6.49 2.39 -14.20
N ASN A 61 7.37 2.35 -13.20
CA ASN A 61 7.98 1.12 -12.69
C ASN A 61 8.63 1.37 -11.32
N TRP A 62 9.11 0.28 -10.70
CA TRP A 62 9.82 0.32 -9.42
C TRP A 62 11.05 1.24 -9.45
N ASN A 63 11.85 1.20 -10.51
CA ASN A 63 13.08 1.99 -10.59
C ASN A 63 12.79 3.49 -10.56
N ASN A 64 11.71 3.95 -11.23
CA ASN A 64 11.30 5.34 -11.17
C ASN A 64 10.91 5.73 -9.73
N PHE A 65 10.04 4.97 -9.10
CA PHE A 65 9.68 5.20 -7.69
C PHE A 65 10.90 5.21 -6.78
N TYR A 66 11.75 4.19 -6.89
CA TYR A 66 12.91 4.01 -6.03
C TYR A 66 13.95 5.12 -6.20
N SER A 67 14.23 5.54 -7.45
CA SER A 67 15.22 6.59 -7.73
C SER A 67 14.85 7.95 -7.13
N GLU A 68 13.56 8.24 -7.04
CA GLU A 68 13.03 9.48 -6.44
C GLU A 68 12.98 9.42 -4.91
N ASN A 69 13.02 8.20 -4.34
CA ASN A 69 12.75 7.96 -2.91
C ASN A 69 13.83 7.17 -2.16
N LYS A 70 15.06 7.07 -2.70
CA LYS A 70 16.14 6.23 -2.11
C LYS A 70 16.58 6.65 -0.70
N ASP A 71 16.40 7.90 -0.34
CA ASP A 71 16.77 8.43 0.99
C ASP A 71 15.62 8.29 2.00
N LYS A 72 14.52 7.66 1.59
CA LYS A 72 13.32 7.45 2.38
C LYS A 72 13.34 6.10 3.09
N LYS A 73 12.75 6.07 4.27
CA LYS A 73 12.56 4.82 5.01
C LYS A 73 11.39 4.04 4.44
N ILE A 74 11.71 2.93 3.77
CA ILE A 74 10.74 2.03 3.16
C ILE A 74 10.52 0.82 4.07
N CYS A 75 9.26 0.39 4.21
CA CYS A 75 8.89 -0.84 4.86
C CYS A 75 8.01 -1.67 3.92
N PHE A 76 8.19 -2.98 3.93
CA PHE A 76 7.36 -3.92 3.19
C PHE A 76 6.25 -4.51 4.07
N LEU A 77 5.08 -4.77 3.49
CA LEU A 77 4.07 -5.59 4.12
C LEU A 77 3.99 -6.95 3.41
N SER A 78 4.19 -8.01 4.18
CA SER A 78 4.14 -9.39 3.67
C SER A 78 3.62 -10.34 4.76
N VAL A 79 2.97 -11.43 4.34
CA VAL A 79 2.59 -12.52 5.25
C VAL A 79 3.81 -13.19 5.91
N LYS A 80 5.01 -13.01 5.33
CA LYS A 80 6.30 -13.52 5.83
C LYS A 80 7.06 -12.50 6.68
N GLY A 81 6.43 -11.38 7.07
CA GLY A 81 7.08 -10.35 7.88
C GLY A 81 7.53 -10.89 9.23
N SER A 82 8.73 -10.50 9.65
CA SER A 82 9.37 -10.95 10.89
C SER A 82 8.79 -10.31 12.15
N GLN A 83 8.13 -9.18 12.00
CA GLN A 83 7.49 -8.43 13.08
C GLN A 83 6.05 -8.11 12.69
N ASN A 84 5.13 -8.15 13.64
CA ASN A 84 3.77 -7.72 13.34
C ASN A 84 3.59 -6.20 13.50
N ILE A 85 2.60 -5.64 12.79
CA ILE A 85 2.35 -4.18 12.78
C ILE A 85 1.98 -3.62 14.16
N TRP A 86 1.47 -4.46 15.08
CA TRP A 86 1.06 -4.01 16.42
C TRP A 86 2.26 -3.69 17.33
N ASP A 87 3.42 -4.30 17.04
CA ASP A 87 4.65 -4.13 17.81
C ASP A 87 5.62 -3.13 17.15
N ALA A 88 5.27 -2.64 15.96
CA ALA A 88 6.10 -1.72 15.18
C ALA A 88 5.68 -0.26 15.40
N ASN A 89 6.65 0.64 15.40
CA ASN A 89 6.41 2.08 15.33
C ASN A 89 6.29 2.52 13.86
N LEU A 90 5.06 2.61 13.35
CA LEU A 90 4.81 2.96 11.95
C LEU A 90 5.24 4.39 11.59
N ASN A 91 5.51 5.25 12.57
CA ASN A 91 6.02 6.61 12.34
C ASN A 91 7.48 6.64 11.88
N GLU A 92 8.19 5.52 11.96
CA GLU A 92 9.56 5.43 11.49
C GLU A 92 9.68 5.29 9.98
N TYR A 93 8.57 4.98 9.28
CA TYR A 93 8.56 4.73 7.85
C TYR A 93 7.91 5.88 7.07
N ASP A 94 8.56 6.26 5.97
CA ASP A 94 7.98 7.18 4.98
C ASP A 94 6.99 6.43 4.07
N TYR A 95 7.32 5.19 3.68
CA TYR A 95 6.53 4.38 2.76
C TYR A 95 6.26 2.97 3.28
N MET A 96 5.01 2.52 3.11
CA MET A 96 4.59 1.13 3.31
C MET A 96 4.21 0.52 1.96
N ILE A 97 4.96 -0.50 1.54
CA ILE A 97 4.82 -1.13 0.22
C ILE A 97 4.00 -2.42 0.34
N PHE A 98 2.96 -2.51 -0.47
CA PHE A 98 2.11 -3.70 -0.60
C PHE A 98 2.33 -4.34 -1.98
N GLY A 99 2.46 -5.66 -2.02
CA GLY A 99 2.63 -6.42 -3.26
C GLY A 99 1.32 -6.69 -4.00
N PRO A 100 1.40 -7.22 -5.24
CA PRO A 100 0.24 -7.67 -6.00
C PRO A 100 -0.52 -8.78 -5.27
N GLU A 101 -1.84 -8.85 -5.55
CA GLU A 101 -2.78 -9.71 -4.83
C GLU A 101 -2.47 -11.20 -4.96
N SER A 102 -2.00 -11.63 -6.12
CA SER A 102 -1.83 -13.05 -6.42
C SER A 102 -0.55 -13.66 -5.83
N VAL A 103 0.56 -12.90 -5.80
CA VAL A 103 1.90 -13.43 -5.46
C VAL A 103 2.61 -12.69 -4.32
N GLY A 104 2.10 -11.53 -3.91
CA GLY A 104 2.78 -10.65 -2.95
C GLY A 104 4.00 -9.96 -3.57
N LEU A 105 4.87 -9.39 -2.73
CA LEU A 105 6.10 -8.77 -3.21
C LEU A 105 7.06 -9.83 -3.76
N PRO A 106 7.62 -9.61 -4.97
CA PRO A 106 8.55 -10.58 -5.57
C PRO A 106 9.90 -10.59 -4.85
N ASP A 107 10.62 -11.70 -5.00
CA ASP A 107 11.87 -11.95 -4.26
C ASP A 107 12.98 -10.92 -4.57
N ASP A 108 13.04 -10.37 -5.76
CA ASP A 108 13.99 -9.32 -6.14
C ASP A 108 13.74 -8.01 -5.39
N ILE A 109 12.48 -7.68 -5.10
CA ILE A 109 12.10 -6.54 -4.26
C ILE A 109 12.39 -6.84 -2.78
N LEU A 110 12.04 -8.02 -2.30
CA LEU A 110 12.31 -8.43 -0.92
C LEU A 110 13.82 -8.54 -0.63
N ALA A 111 14.65 -8.86 -1.65
CA ALA A 111 16.10 -8.91 -1.54
C ALA A 111 16.75 -7.54 -1.27
N LEU A 112 16.02 -6.43 -1.40
CA LEU A 112 16.50 -5.10 -0.99
C LEU A 112 16.66 -4.95 0.53
N GLN A 113 16.25 -5.97 1.30
CA GLN A 113 16.43 -6.11 2.77
C GLN A 113 15.84 -4.94 3.58
N TYR A 114 14.76 -4.34 3.10
CA TYR A 114 13.97 -3.43 3.92
C TYR A 114 13.23 -4.22 5.01
N GLU A 115 12.92 -3.52 6.08
CA GLU A 115 12.12 -4.08 7.15
C GLU A 115 10.77 -4.57 6.61
N THR A 116 10.35 -5.74 7.06
CA THR A 116 9.13 -6.38 6.56
C THR A 116 8.21 -6.69 7.74
N LEU A 117 7.05 -6.05 7.72
CA LEU A 117 6.01 -6.24 8.73
C LEU A 117 4.92 -7.20 8.23
N SER A 118 4.17 -7.77 9.17
CA SER A 118 3.02 -8.63 8.90
C SER A 118 1.78 -8.17 9.67
N ILE A 119 0.61 -8.46 9.12
CA ILE A 119 -0.65 -8.40 9.84
C ILE A 119 -0.91 -9.79 10.40
N PRO A 120 -1.15 -9.94 11.73
CA PRO A 120 -1.45 -11.22 12.32
C PRO A 120 -2.68 -11.87 11.69
N MET A 121 -2.58 -13.16 11.38
CA MET A 121 -3.65 -13.96 10.80
C MET A 121 -3.70 -15.33 11.49
N ASN A 122 -4.81 -16.06 11.32
CA ASN A 122 -4.88 -17.45 11.72
C ASN A 122 -3.92 -18.32 10.90
N ASP A 123 -3.34 -19.34 11.52
CA ASP A 123 -2.29 -20.21 10.92
C ASP A 123 -2.69 -20.85 9.59
N ASN A 124 -3.99 -21.09 9.37
CA ASN A 124 -4.53 -21.69 8.15
C ASN A 124 -4.94 -20.65 7.08
N SER A 125 -4.74 -19.35 7.33
CA SER A 125 -5.10 -18.29 6.39
C SER A 125 -3.99 -18.06 5.36
N ARG A 126 -4.38 -17.79 4.09
CA ARG A 126 -3.41 -17.54 3.02
C ARG A 126 -2.97 -16.08 2.99
N SER A 127 -3.91 -15.18 2.95
CA SER A 127 -3.68 -13.72 2.88
C SER A 127 -4.97 -12.96 3.17
N ILE A 128 -4.81 -11.68 3.50
CA ILE A 128 -5.91 -10.71 3.60
C ILE A 128 -6.06 -10.02 2.23
N ASN A 129 -7.29 -9.68 1.85
CA ASN A 129 -7.55 -8.85 0.67
C ASN A 129 -6.70 -7.57 0.73
N LEU A 130 -6.14 -7.13 -0.40
CA LEU A 130 -5.21 -6.00 -0.46
C LEU A 130 -5.80 -4.73 0.15
N ALA A 131 -7.02 -4.34 -0.23
CA ALA A 131 -7.64 -3.12 0.30
C ALA A 131 -7.90 -3.22 1.81
N ASN A 132 -8.23 -4.41 2.32
CA ASN A 132 -8.38 -4.63 3.76
C ASN A 132 -7.03 -4.53 4.48
N ALA A 133 -5.97 -5.11 3.93
CA ALA A 133 -4.62 -4.99 4.50
C ALA A 133 -4.16 -3.52 4.56
N VAL A 134 -4.35 -2.78 3.47
CA VAL A 134 -4.06 -1.33 3.41
C VAL A 134 -4.87 -0.57 4.46
N SER A 135 -6.15 -0.90 4.63
CA SER A 135 -7.02 -0.26 5.63
C SER A 135 -6.54 -0.50 7.06
N ILE A 136 -6.17 -1.74 7.38
CA ILE A 136 -5.66 -2.12 8.70
C ILE A 136 -4.39 -1.32 9.03
N VAL A 137 -3.42 -1.29 8.13
CA VAL A 137 -2.15 -0.57 8.33
C VAL A 137 -2.38 0.93 8.42
N SER A 138 -3.24 1.49 7.57
CA SER A 138 -3.55 2.92 7.57
C SER A 138 -4.17 3.36 8.90
N TYR A 139 -5.14 2.60 9.41
CA TYR A 139 -5.79 2.93 10.68
C TYR A 139 -4.91 2.63 11.89
N GLU A 140 -4.01 1.65 11.83
CA GLU A 140 -2.99 1.47 12.87
C GLU A 140 -2.03 2.68 12.91
N PHE A 141 -1.57 3.16 11.76
CA PHE A 141 -0.77 4.38 11.69
C PHE A 141 -1.52 5.59 12.27
N LEU A 142 -2.79 5.78 11.91
CA LEU A 142 -3.61 6.86 12.47
C LEU A 142 -3.80 6.70 13.98
N ARG A 143 -4.04 5.46 14.46
CA ARG A 143 -4.15 5.19 15.90
C ARG A 143 -2.88 5.61 16.65
N GLN A 144 -1.70 5.31 16.12
CA GLN A 144 -0.42 5.72 16.73
C GLN A 144 -0.23 7.24 16.74
N ASN A 145 -0.90 7.96 15.84
CA ASN A 145 -0.84 9.43 15.74
C ASN A 145 -2.06 10.15 16.34
N TYR A 146 -3.04 9.40 16.82
CA TYR A 146 -4.25 9.98 17.38
C TYR A 146 -3.94 10.63 18.72
N LYS A 147 -4.03 11.95 18.74
CA LYS A 147 -3.96 12.73 19.99
C LYS A 147 -5.39 12.92 20.50
N ASN A 148 -5.69 12.36 21.65
CA ASN A 148 -6.92 12.65 22.41
C ASN A 148 -6.98 14.13 22.81
#